data_9ea035fa35449ec48872a5e5ff6a81cd
#
_entry.id   9ea035fa35449ec48872a5e5ff6a81cd
#
_cell.length_a   1.000
_cell.length_b   1.000
_cell.length_c   1.000
_cell.angle_alpha   90.00
_cell.angle_beta   90.00
_cell.angle_gamma   90.00
#
_symmetry.space_group_name_H-M   'P 1'
#
loop_
_entity.id
_entity.type
_entity.pdbx_description
1 polymer ?
#
loop_
_entity_poly.entity_id
_entity_poly.type
_entity_poly.pdbx_seq_one_letter_code
_entity_poly.pdbx_strand_id
1 'polypeptide(L)'
;MTAMRKKLAVVLSLFMVSAVVMAGCSESSSKTEGTSDTGSGNAGKSGTKVKLTGIMVKHPLTKPLAEMEWLKKAEEEAGVEIKWQEITADWGQKKGTMLASGDVPDLFVGANVITDADFAQFQGLFQDLSDLVNKNAPNVQMMFNAKPETKIIATQPDGKIYGLPKYQRFWPASATRQFINKKWLDNLGLKMPTTWDELYNVLVAFKEKDANGNGDLKDEIPMDWPGGIGGYFNPAVLLGSEGITLSDGSGQGYYVENGKVKNFLIDERFKNLVVFLNKCYAAGLINPEVFTHDYTKYQSIARGTGDTAKVGFTWGWVASDRFGDQVAPQYASMSPLKRSADSNAKLSWSYDYNSLNFGSNMVVMSAKTKNKDAAMKFINNLYDPKVSMQVLFGSLGTNIKDNGDDSYSVLPPTDSKMDPGTWKWTSTMADNGPMYIADSLKLNLGKDMSEVLTQSEPLKGALSVSTKTDVYPNLFIKYSTADNNTLKPEQHEPHEFGESQICAMGYERRH
;
A
#
# COMPACT_ATOMS: atom_id res chain seq x y z
N MET A 1 59.36 0.45 -4.50
CA MET A 1 59.98 0.87 -3.24
C MET A 1 58.87 1.48 -2.40
N THR A 2 58.41 1.06 -1.33
CA THR A 2 58.69 0.24 -0.19
C THR A 2 57.37 0.23 0.56
N ALA A 3 56.64 -0.84 0.61
CA ALA A 3 56.44 -1.79 1.68
C ALA A 3 56.30 -1.15 3.09
N MET A 4 55.08 -1.24 3.64
CA MET A 4 55.00 -1.62 5.05
C MET A 4 53.66 -2.30 5.36
N ARG A 5 53.84 -3.54 5.71
CA ARG A 5 52.84 -4.55 6.14
C ARG A 5 52.55 -4.41 7.65
N LYS A 6 51.39 -4.95 8.02
CA LYS A 6 51.03 -5.62 9.29
C LYS A 6 50.52 -4.71 10.44
N LYS A 7 49.28 -4.99 10.95
CA LYS A 7 49.09 -6.01 11.99
C LYS A 7 47.64 -6.44 12.13
N LEU A 8 47.49 -7.73 12.00
CA LEU A 8 46.35 -8.56 12.41
C LEU A 8 46.39 -8.69 13.94
N ALA A 9 45.27 -8.53 14.61
CA ALA A 9 45.10 -8.97 15.99
C ALA A 9 43.81 -9.76 16.11
N VAL A 10 43.99 -11.07 16.15
CA VAL A 10 43.03 -12.08 16.58
C VAL A 10 43.00 -12.05 18.11
N VAL A 11 41.80 -11.96 18.70
CA VAL A 11 41.61 -12.34 20.11
C VAL A 11 40.53 -13.39 20.16
N LEU A 12 41.00 -14.59 20.40
CA LEU A 12 40.26 -15.80 20.75
C LEU A 12 40.22 -15.86 22.29
N SER A 13 39.08 -16.03 22.90
CA SER A 13 38.94 -16.52 24.28
C SER A 13 37.62 -17.26 24.45
N LEU A 14 37.84 -18.33 24.67
CA LEU A 14 37.58 -19.67 25.18
C LEU A 14 36.91 -19.66 26.58
N PHE A 15 35.94 -20.57 26.75
CA PHE A 15 35.48 -21.26 27.97
C PHE A 15 34.60 -20.50 28.98
N MET A 16 33.41 -21.00 29.32
CA MET A 16 33.26 -22.07 30.32
C MET A 16 31.85 -22.74 30.28
N VAL A 17 31.89 -24.05 30.21
CA VAL A 17 30.81 -24.98 30.48
C VAL A 17 30.63 -25.12 32.00
N SER A 18 29.40 -25.10 32.49
CA SER A 18 29.06 -25.69 33.78
C SER A 18 27.68 -26.34 33.73
N ALA A 19 27.69 -27.66 33.68
CA ALA A 19 26.55 -28.51 33.91
C ALA A 19 26.32 -28.67 35.43
N VAL A 20 25.06 -28.58 35.88
CA VAL A 20 24.66 -29.17 37.13
C VAL A 20 23.36 -29.94 36.92
N VAL A 21 23.50 -31.25 37.04
CA VAL A 21 22.42 -32.23 37.19
C VAL A 21 22.13 -32.35 38.68
N MET A 22 20.87 -32.31 39.08
CA MET A 22 20.37 -33.05 40.25
C MET A 22 18.89 -33.37 40.09
N ALA A 23 18.62 -34.65 40.16
CA ALA A 23 17.33 -35.28 40.20
C ALA A 23 16.70 -35.20 41.63
N GLY A 24 15.40 -35.31 41.68
CA GLY A 24 14.67 -35.50 42.96
C GLY A 24 13.19 -35.85 42.67
N CYS A 25 12.91 -37.13 42.61
CA CYS A 25 11.55 -37.68 42.71
C CYS A 25 11.01 -37.57 44.13
N SER A 26 9.71 -37.30 44.29
CA SER A 26 8.91 -37.88 45.38
C SER A 26 7.42 -37.84 45.03
N GLU A 27 6.85 -39.02 44.90
CA GLU A 27 5.42 -39.31 44.96
C GLU A 27 4.90 -39.10 46.38
N SER A 28 3.68 -38.62 46.54
CA SER A 28 2.79 -39.05 47.64
C SER A 28 1.34 -38.79 47.27
N SER A 29 0.61 -39.85 47.17
CA SER A 29 -0.85 -39.95 47.06
C SER A 29 -1.53 -39.72 48.38
N SER A 30 -2.68 -39.01 48.42
CA SER A 30 -3.76 -39.30 49.37
C SER A 30 -5.11 -38.87 48.79
N LYS A 31 -6.01 -39.84 48.69
CA LYS A 31 -7.46 -39.67 48.50
C LYS A 31 -8.11 -39.09 49.78
N THR A 32 -9.10 -38.24 49.61
CA THR A 32 -10.30 -38.27 50.46
C THR A 32 -11.50 -37.64 49.75
N GLU A 33 -12.64 -38.27 49.92
CA GLU A 33 -13.94 -38.05 49.29
C GLU A 33 -14.70 -36.80 49.79
N GLY A 34 -15.46 -36.22 48.86
CA GLY A 34 -16.88 -35.90 48.98
C GLY A 34 -17.32 -34.70 49.80
N THR A 35 -17.88 -33.73 49.12
CA THR A 35 -19.26 -33.25 49.39
C THR A 35 -19.75 -32.33 48.27
N SER A 36 -20.95 -32.61 47.82
CA SER A 36 -21.74 -31.83 46.85
C SER A 36 -22.16 -30.49 47.46
N ASP A 37 -21.96 -29.39 46.70
CA ASP A 37 -22.81 -28.22 46.85
C ASP A 37 -23.10 -27.59 45.50
N THR A 38 -24.38 -27.42 45.22
CA THR A 38 -24.97 -26.85 44.03
C THR A 38 -24.93 -25.34 44.15
N GLY A 39 -24.08 -24.70 43.34
CA GLY A 39 -24.03 -23.24 43.14
C GLY A 39 -23.94 -22.92 41.65
N SER A 40 -25.08 -22.55 41.07
CA SER A 40 -25.17 -22.02 39.71
C SER A 40 -24.38 -20.72 39.61
N GLY A 41 -23.22 -20.78 38.99
CA GLY A 41 -22.42 -19.63 38.60
C GLY A 41 -21.91 -19.87 37.19
N ASN A 42 -22.46 -19.13 36.24
CA ASN A 42 -22.05 -19.14 34.83
C ASN A 42 -20.66 -18.50 34.71
N ALA A 43 -19.62 -19.25 35.07
CA ALA A 43 -18.22 -18.86 34.78
C ALA A 43 -17.86 -19.44 33.44
N GLY A 44 -17.67 -18.54 32.46
CA GLY A 44 -17.20 -18.85 31.11
C GLY A 44 -15.96 -19.77 31.17
N LYS A 45 -16.06 -20.93 30.55
CA LYS A 45 -14.93 -21.84 30.34
C LYS A 45 -13.84 -21.07 29.60
N SER A 46 -12.78 -20.69 30.30
CA SER A 46 -11.50 -20.32 29.68
C SER A 46 -10.92 -21.57 29.02
N GLY A 47 -11.41 -21.88 27.82
CA GLY A 47 -10.81 -22.89 26.95
C GLY A 47 -9.39 -22.46 26.59
N THR A 48 -8.44 -23.38 26.60
CA THR A 48 -7.06 -23.14 26.10
C THR A 48 -7.13 -22.58 24.69
N LYS A 49 -6.65 -21.34 24.48
CA LYS A 49 -6.61 -20.71 23.15
C LYS A 49 -5.77 -21.55 22.18
N VAL A 50 -6.24 -21.67 20.95
CA VAL A 50 -5.49 -22.33 19.88
C VAL A 50 -4.34 -21.43 19.46
N LYS A 51 -3.10 -21.95 19.54
CA LYS A 51 -1.92 -21.21 19.11
C LYS A 51 -1.72 -21.32 17.60
N LEU A 52 -1.56 -20.19 16.94
CA LEU A 52 -1.26 -20.06 15.54
C LEU A 52 -0.02 -19.18 15.35
N THR A 53 0.58 -19.27 14.16
CA THR A 53 1.63 -18.37 13.70
C THR A 53 1.13 -17.55 12.52
N GLY A 54 1.50 -16.27 12.44
CA GLY A 54 1.09 -15.39 11.35
C GLY A 54 2.21 -14.46 10.90
N ILE A 55 2.23 -14.14 9.61
CA ILE A 55 3.01 -13.03 9.05
C ILE A 55 2.05 -11.92 8.67
N MET A 56 2.38 -10.69 9.05
CA MET A 56 1.75 -9.47 8.58
C MET A 56 2.77 -8.62 7.84
N VAL A 57 2.56 -8.41 6.54
CA VAL A 57 3.27 -7.37 5.78
C VAL A 57 2.51 -6.07 5.96
N LYS A 58 3.09 -5.12 6.67
CA LYS A 58 2.44 -3.89 7.12
C LYS A 58 3.19 -2.64 6.69
N HIS A 59 2.49 -1.52 6.69
CA HIS A 59 3.12 -0.21 6.45
C HIS A 59 4.15 0.12 7.55
N PRO A 60 5.30 0.76 7.23
CA PRO A 60 6.31 1.12 8.23
C PRO A 60 5.78 1.96 9.40
N LEU A 61 4.80 2.83 9.15
CA LEU A 61 4.17 3.67 10.18
C LEU A 61 3.21 2.90 11.09
N THR A 62 2.79 1.69 10.72
CA THR A 62 1.85 0.89 11.52
C THR A 62 2.51 0.44 12.81
N LYS A 63 1.89 0.76 13.95
CA LYS A 63 2.36 0.32 15.26
C LYS A 63 2.38 -1.21 15.39
N PRO A 64 3.06 -1.77 16.41
CA PRO A 64 3.05 -3.20 16.67
C PRO A 64 1.62 -3.76 16.77
N LEU A 65 1.36 -4.90 16.13
CA LEU A 65 0.03 -5.54 16.14
C LEU A 65 -0.44 -5.86 17.56
N ALA A 66 0.51 -6.19 18.45
CA ALA A 66 0.24 -6.41 19.86
C ALA A 66 -0.34 -5.18 20.62
N GLU A 67 -0.29 -4.00 20.03
CA GLU A 67 -0.89 -2.76 20.56
C GLU A 67 -2.28 -2.45 19.98
N MET A 68 -2.79 -3.30 19.07
CA MET A 68 -4.12 -3.15 18.47
C MET A 68 -5.17 -3.91 19.28
N GLU A 69 -5.87 -3.22 20.16
CA GLU A 69 -6.88 -3.83 21.04
C GLU A 69 -8.03 -4.52 20.27
N TRP A 70 -8.44 -3.94 19.13
CA TRP A 70 -9.46 -4.56 18.29
C TRP A 70 -9.00 -5.90 17.68
N LEU A 71 -7.71 -6.04 17.36
CA LEU A 71 -7.14 -7.28 16.83
C LEU A 71 -7.08 -8.37 17.92
N LYS A 72 -6.61 -8.01 19.12
CA LYS A 72 -6.63 -8.92 20.28
C LYS A 72 -8.03 -9.43 20.55
N LYS A 73 -9.03 -8.53 20.50
CA LYS A 73 -10.43 -8.92 20.69
C LYS A 73 -10.91 -9.87 19.59
N ALA A 74 -10.55 -9.63 18.31
CA ALA A 74 -10.89 -10.54 17.23
C ALA A 74 -10.24 -11.93 17.40
N GLU A 75 -8.99 -11.99 17.91
CA GLU A 75 -8.32 -13.24 18.27
C GLU A 75 -9.03 -13.96 19.43
N GLU A 76 -9.41 -13.23 20.48
CA GLU A 76 -10.13 -13.77 21.63
C GLU A 76 -11.49 -14.35 21.26
N GLU A 77 -12.27 -13.63 20.46
CA GLU A 77 -13.59 -14.08 19.98
C GLU A 77 -13.48 -15.33 19.09
N ALA A 78 -12.37 -15.47 18.36
CA ALA A 78 -12.07 -16.68 17.60
C ALA A 78 -11.54 -17.83 18.46
N GLY A 79 -11.09 -17.57 19.70
CA GLY A 79 -10.45 -18.53 20.59
C GLY A 79 -9.02 -18.87 20.17
N VAL A 80 -8.33 -17.94 19.53
CA VAL A 80 -6.93 -18.10 19.06
C VAL A 80 -5.99 -17.14 19.76
N GLU A 81 -4.71 -17.50 19.75
CA GLU A 81 -3.57 -16.65 20.10
C GLU A 81 -2.58 -16.74 18.93
N ILE A 82 -2.32 -15.61 18.26
CA ILE A 82 -1.47 -15.62 17.07
C ILE A 82 -0.12 -14.98 17.41
N LYS A 83 0.95 -15.76 17.18
CA LYS A 83 2.31 -15.24 17.22
C LYS A 83 2.62 -14.57 15.87
N TRP A 84 2.57 -13.24 15.85
CA TRP A 84 2.82 -12.45 14.66
C TRP A 84 4.31 -12.22 14.40
N GLN A 85 4.72 -12.40 13.14
CA GLN A 85 5.94 -11.86 12.58
C GLN A 85 5.55 -10.68 11.70
N GLU A 86 6.05 -9.50 12.05
CA GLU A 86 5.71 -8.23 11.40
C GLU A 86 6.81 -7.83 10.42
N ILE A 87 6.44 -7.58 9.17
CA ILE A 87 7.36 -7.28 8.07
C ILE A 87 7.04 -5.88 7.53
N THR A 88 8.04 -5.01 7.48
CA THR A 88 7.93 -3.64 6.97
C THR A 88 8.81 -3.37 5.75
N ALA A 89 9.76 -4.29 5.44
CA ALA A 89 10.68 -4.16 4.31
C ALA A 89 11.18 -5.53 3.82
N ASP A 90 11.72 -5.58 2.61
CA ASP A 90 12.40 -6.73 1.99
C ASP A 90 11.56 -8.01 1.90
N TRP A 91 10.23 -7.87 1.86
CA TRP A 91 9.35 -9.03 1.83
C TRP A 91 9.60 -9.92 0.61
N GLY A 92 9.84 -9.36 -0.58
CA GLY A 92 10.09 -10.14 -1.80
C GLY A 92 11.23 -11.15 -1.65
N GLN A 93 12.35 -10.73 -1.06
CA GLN A 93 13.50 -11.60 -0.82
C GLN A 93 13.23 -12.65 0.25
N LYS A 94 12.64 -12.24 1.38
CA LYS A 94 12.27 -13.12 2.50
C LYS A 94 11.24 -14.18 2.06
N LYS A 95 10.24 -13.75 1.28
CA LYS A 95 9.17 -14.60 0.75
C LYS A 95 9.74 -15.77 -0.08
N GLY A 96 10.60 -15.47 -1.04
CA GLY A 96 11.16 -16.47 -1.94
C GLY A 96 11.85 -17.62 -1.18
N THR A 97 12.70 -17.28 -0.22
CA THR A 97 13.41 -18.27 0.62
C THR A 97 12.45 -19.07 1.49
N MET A 98 11.48 -18.42 2.12
CA MET A 98 10.48 -19.06 2.98
C MET A 98 9.60 -20.06 2.21
N LEU A 99 9.06 -19.65 1.05
CA LEU A 99 8.21 -20.51 0.24
C LEU A 99 8.99 -21.70 -0.33
N ALA A 100 10.24 -21.48 -0.76
CA ALA A 100 11.11 -22.56 -1.28
C ALA A 100 11.48 -23.59 -0.20
N SER A 101 11.72 -23.18 1.04
CA SER A 101 11.99 -24.10 2.15
C SER A 101 10.73 -24.80 2.64
N GLY A 102 9.56 -24.24 2.38
CA GLY A 102 8.29 -24.68 2.92
C GLY A 102 8.15 -24.50 4.43
N ASP A 103 9.04 -23.74 5.08
CA ASP A 103 8.91 -23.31 6.48
C ASP A 103 8.04 -22.06 6.55
N VAL A 104 6.74 -22.27 6.55
CA VAL A 104 5.72 -21.21 6.43
C VAL A 104 4.84 -21.16 7.67
N PRO A 105 4.34 -19.95 8.05
CA PRO A 105 3.39 -19.78 9.14
C PRO A 105 2.02 -20.36 8.79
N ASP A 106 1.11 -20.37 9.76
CA ASP A 106 -0.29 -20.77 9.54
C ASP A 106 -1.02 -19.75 8.66
N LEU A 107 -0.77 -18.46 8.85
CA LEU A 107 -1.46 -17.36 8.16
C LEU A 107 -0.49 -16.35 7.55
N PHE A 108 -0.84 -15.87 6.37
CA PHE A 108 -0.22 -14.71 5.73
C PHE A 108 -1.28 -13.62 5.59
N VAL A 109 -0.99 -12.41 6.08
CA VAL A 109 -1.90 -11.27 6.04
C VAL A 109 -1.20 -10.05 5.44
N GLY A 110 -1.88 -9.36 4.54
CA GLY A 110 -1.39 -8.13 3.92
C GLY A 110 -1.58 -8.09 2.41
N ALA A 111 -1.58 -6.88 1.86
CA ALA A 111 -1.66 -6.69 0.41
C ALA A 111 -0.42 -7.28 -0.28
N ASN A 112 -0.66 -8.08 -1.32
CA ASN A 112 0.40 -8.73 -2.11
C ASN A 112 1.39 -9.60 -1.30
N VAL A 113 1.01 -10.02 -0.10
CA VAL A 113 1.84 -10.91 0.74
C VAL A 113 2.09 -12.24 0.02
N ILE A 114 1.05 -12.83 -0.54
CA ILE A 114 1.10 -13.98 -1.46
C ILE A 114 0.37 -13.60 -2.74
N THR A 115 0.98 -13.84 -3.88
CA THR A 115 0.43 -13.52 -5.19
C THR A 115 -0.14 -14.74 -5.89
N ASP A 116 -0.92 -14.55 -6.95
CA ASP A 116 -1.42 -15.65 -7.78
C ASP A 116 -0.28 -16.47 -8.42
N ALA A 117 0.83 -15.81 -8.74
CA ALA A 117 2.02 -16.48 -9.22
C ALA A 117 2.66 -17.42 -8.17
N ASP A 118 2.59 -17.03 -6.88
CA ASP A 118 3.08 -17.89 -5.79
C ASP A 118 2.21 -19.16 -5.66
N PHE A 119 0.89 -19.04 -5.82
CA PHE A 119 -0.01 -20.22 -5.83
C PHE A 119 0.32 -21.17 -6.97
N ALA A 120 0.61 -20.64 -8.15
CA ALA A 120 0.98 -21.43 -9.31
C ALA A 120 2.36 -22.10 -9.15
N GLN A 121 3.33 -21.39 -8.56
CA GLN A 121 4.70 -21.88 -8.39
C GLN A 121 4.87 -22.87 -7.23
N PHE A 122 4.17 -22.64 -6.10
CA PHE A 122 4.32 -23.45 -4.87
C PHE A 122 3.05 -24.25 -4.59
N GLN A 123 2.65 -25.07 -5.56
CA GLN A 123 1.46 -25.92 -5.47
C GLN A 123 1.49 -26.80 -4.22
N GLY A 124 0.34 -26.91 -3.54
CA GLY A 124 0.20 -27.70 -2.32
C GLY A 124 0.70 -27.03 -1.03
N LEU A 125 1.32 -25.86 -1.10
CA LEU A 125 1.76 -25.12 0.08
C LEU A 125 0.60 -24.34 0.74
N PHE A 126 -0.40 -23.98 -0.02
CA PHE A 126 -1.53 -23.15 0.40
C PHE A 126 -2.82 -23.97 0.52
N GLN A 127 -3.61 -23.68 1.53
CA GLN A 127 -4.88 -24.34 1.80
C GLN A 127 -5.96 -23.89 0.82
N ASP A 128 -6.65 -24.83 0.19
CA ASP A 128 -7.90 -24.54 -0.51
C ASP A 128 -8.97 -24.16 0.54
N LEU A 129 -9.43 -22.92 0.49
CA LEU A 129 -10.39 -22.33 1.43
C LEU A 129 -11.85 -22.55 1.03
N SER A 130 -12.12 -23.11 -0.15
CA SER A 130 -13.48 -23.20 -0.72
C SER A 130 -14.47 -23.85 0.24
N ASP A 131 -14.14 -25.01 0.79
CA ASP A 131 -14.99 -25.72 1.75
C ASP A 131 -15.06 -25.03 3.11
N LEU A 132 -13.93 -24.46 3.58
CA LEU A 132 -13.88 -23.76 4.86
C LEU A 132 -14.72 -22.47 4.81
N VAL A 133 -14.68 -21.74 3.71
CA VAL A 133 -15.54 -20.57 3.49
C VAL A 133 -17.02 -20.97 3.54
N ASN A 134 -17.38 -22.03 2.84
CA ASN A 134 -18.77 -22.49 2.79
C ASN A 134 -19.30 -22.97 4.15
N LYS A 135 -18.44 -23.56 4.99
CA LYS A 135 -18.85 -24.12 6.29
C LYS A 135 -18.72 -23.12 7.44
N ASN A 136 -17.65 -22.32 7.47
CA ASN A 136 -17.19 -21.64 8.67
C ASN A 136 -16.99 -20.12 8.51
N ALA A 137 -17.36 -19.52 7.34
CA ALA A 137 -17.10 -18.11 7.08
C ALA A 137 -18.32 -17.33 6.54
N PRO A 138 -19.38 -17.16 7.34
CA PRO A 138 -20.60 -16.48 6.90
C PRO A 138 -20.35 -15.01 6.47
N ASN A 139 -19.44 -14.28 7.08
CA ASN A 139 -19.11 -12.89 6.70
C ASN A 139 -18.43 -12.82 5.32
N VAL A 140 -17.55 -13.79 5.02
CA VAL A 140 -16.92 -13.89 3.70
C VAL A 140 -17.98 -14.26 2.64
N GLN A 141 -18.91 -15.17 2.95
CA GLN A 141 -20.02 -15.50 2.06
C GLN A 141 -20.92 -14.29 1.83
N MET A 142 -21.21 -13.50 2.86
CA MET A 142 -21.97 -12.26 2.73
C MET A 142 -21.29 -11.32 1.71
N MET A 143 -19.97 -11.14 1.78
CA MET A 143 -19.20 -10.35 0.82
C MET A 143 -19.32 -10.94 -0.60
N PHE A 144 -19.14 -12.24 -0.79
CA PHE A 144 -19.22 -12.90 -2.09
C PHE A 144 -20.62 -12.76 -2.72
N ASN A 145 -21.67 -12.83 -1.91
CA ASN A 145 -23.05 -12.67 -2.37
C ASN A 145 -23.39 -11.22 -2.73
N ALA A 146 -22.92 -10.26 -1.92
CA ALA A 146 -23.18 -8.84 -2.16
C ALA A 146 -22.30 -8.25 -3.27
N LYS A 147 -21.07 -8.79 -3.44
CA LYS A 147 -20.06 -8.36 -4.41
C LYS A 147 -19.47 -9.56 -5.14
N PRO A 148 -20.19 -10.10 -6.15
CA PRO A 148 -19.74 -11.29 -6.88
C PRO A 148 -18.32 -11.15 -7.48
N GLU A 149 -17.90 -9.92 -7.80
CA GLU A 149 -16.56 -9.61 -8.27
C GLU A 149 -15.47 -10.11 -7.30
N THR A 150 -15.74 -10.08 -5.99
CA THR A 150 -14.78 -10.55 -4.98
C THR A 150 -14.54 -12.05 -5.09
N LYS A 151 -15.58 -12.83 -5.41
CA LYS A 151 -15.45 -14.27 -5.67
C LYS A 151 -14.68 -14.55 -6.95
N ILE A 152 -14.87 -13.73 -8.00
CA ILE A 152 -14.09 -13.82 -9.24
C ILE A 152 -12.61 -13.56 -8.94
N ILE A 153 -12.29 -12.51 -8.17
CA ILE A 153 -10.91 -12.17 -7.75
C ILE A 153 -10.29 -13.30 -6.94
N ALA A 154 -11.05 -13.97 -6.06
CA ALA A 154 -10.55 -15.04 -5.20
C ALA A 154 -10.30 -16.36 -5.95
N THR A 155 -11.09 -16.63 -7.01
CA THR A 155 -11.07 -17.94 -7.70
C THR A 155 -9.88 -18.04 -8.64
N GLN A 156 -9.07 -19.07 -8.44
CA GLN A 156 -7.91 -19.38 -9.26
C GLN A 156 -8.30 -20.19 -10.51
N PRO A 157 -7.42 -20.32 -11.52
CA PRO A 157 -7.72 -21.08 -12.76
C PRO A 157 -8.12 -22.55 -12.53
N ASP A 158 -7.73 -23.17 -11.42
CA ASP A 158 -8.12 -24.52 -11.02
C ASP A 158 -9.50 -24.60 -10.33
N GLY A 159 -10.20 -23.45 -10.23
CA GLY A 159 -11.52 -23.33 -9.60
C GLY A 159 -11.47 -23.22 -8.07
N LYS A 160 -10.31 -23.20 -7.44
CA LYS A 160 -10.14 -23.14 -5.99
C LYS A 160 -9.90 -21.72 -5.48
N ILE A 161 -10.06 -21.55 -4.17
CA ILE A 161 -9.82 -20.30 -3.47
C ILE A 161 -8.67 -20.52 -2.48
N TYR A 162 -7.50 -19.90 -2.72
CA TYR A 162 -6.34 -19.97 -1.81
C TYR A 162 -6.16 -18.70 -1.00
N GLY A 163 -6.63 -17.56 -1.48
CA GLY A 163 -6.57 -16.28 -0.81
C GLY A 163 -7.91 -15.57 -0.83
N LEU A 164 -8.23 -14.87 0.25
CA LEU A 164 -9.46 -14.09 0.33
C LEU A 164 -9.21 -12.63 -0.01
N PRO A 165 -10.07 -12.00 -0.81
CA PRO A 165 -9.97 -10.61 -1.22
C PRO A 165 -10.49 -9.67 -0.15
N LYS A 166 -10.27 -8.36 -0.32
CA LYS A 166 -11.04 -7.32 0.38
C LYS A 166 -12.02 -6.63 -0.55
N TYR A 167 -13.02 -6.00 0.04
CA TYR A 167 -13.86 -5.00 -0.58
C TYR A 167 -14.12 -3.83 0.37
N GLN A 168 -13.93 -2.61 -0.16
CA GLN A 168 -14.27 -1.36 0.51
C GLN A 168 -14.82 -0.37 -0.52
N ARG A 169 -15.93 0.26 -0.19
CA ARG A 169 -16.51 1.26 -1.09
C ARG A 169 -15.93 2.63 -0.86
N PHE A 170 -15.98 3.63 -1.27
CA PHE A 170 -15.71 5.06 -1.01
C PHE A 170 -14.34 5.57 -1.38
N TRP A 171 -13.52 4.80 -2.02
CA TRP A 171 -12.32 5.36 -2.59
C TRP A 171 -12.63 6.20 -3.84
N PRO A 172 -11.87 7.28 -4.10
CA PRO A 172 -12.01 8.09 -5.31
C PRO A 172 -11.63 7.28 -6.55
N ALA A 173 -12.01 7.77 -7.72
CA ALA A 173 -11.68 7.13 -8.99
C ALA A 173 -10.20 7.19 -9.34
N SER A 174 -9.40 7.99 -8.64
CA SER A 174 -7.94 8.07 -8.78
C SER A 174 -7.27 8.24 -7.42
N ALA A 175 -6.15 7.54 -7.23
CA ALA A 175 -5.29 7.72 -6.08
C ALA A 175 -4.37 8.93 -6.20
N THR A 176 -4.01 9.35 -7.41
CA THR A 176 -2.98 10.35 -7.68
C THR A 176 -3.57 11.72 -7.99
N ARG A 177 -3.09 12.74 -7.31
CA ARG A 177 -3.30 14.16 -7.62
C ARG A 177 -1.96 14.79 -7.86
N GLN A 178 -1.92 15.85 -8.68
CA GLN A 178 -0.74 16.68 -8.85
C GLN A 178 -0.89 17.99 -8.11
N PHE A 179 0.18 18.40 -7.46
CA PHE A 179 0.24 19.60 -6.63
C PHE A 179 1.35 20.53 -7.08
N ILE A 180 1.07 21.82 -7.04
CA ILE A 180 2.08 22.86 -7.24
C ILE A 180 2.04 23.84 -6.07
N ASN A 181 3.17 24.35 -5.66
CA ASN A 181 3.25 25.38 -4.64
C ASN A 181 2.68 26.71 -5.18
N LYS A 182 1.44 27.00 -4.82
CA LYS A 182 0.71 28.18 -5.26
C LYS A 182 1.33 29.45 -4.67
N LYS A 183 1.83 29.38 -3.43
CA LYS A 183 2.51 30.53 -2.79
C LYS A 183 3.78 30.91 -3.55
N TRP A 184 4.55 29.93 -4.06
CA TRP A 184 5.72 30.20 -4.89
C TRP A 184 5.34 30.85 -6.23
N LEU A 185 4.26 30.36 -6.88
CA LEU A 185 3.74 31.02 -8.09
C LEU A 185 3.41 32.48 -7.81
N ASP A 186 2.71 32.76 -6.71
CA ASP A 186 2.30 34.11 -6.33
C ASP A 186 3.49 35.00 -6.00
N ASN A 187 4.46 34.53 -5.24
CA ASN A 187 5.69 35.23 -4.91
C ASN A 187 6.46 35.66 -6.15
N LEU A 188 6.47 34.82 -7.18
CA LEU A 188 7.19 35.06 -8.43
C LEU A 188 6.33 35.72 -9.52
N GLY A 189 5.04 36.01 -9.27
CA GLY A 189 4.10 36.56 -10.24
C GLY A 189 3.80 35.62 -11.41
N LEU A 190 3.88 34.29 -11.20
CA LEU A 190 3.69 33.27 -12.22
C LEU A 190 2.23 32.78 -12.25
N LYS A 191 1.78 32.38 -13.45
CA LYS A 191 0.48 31.74 -13.63
C LYS A 191 0.57 30.23 -13.40
N MET A 192 -0.59 29.61 -13.07
CA MET A 192 -0.74 28.17 -13.06
C MET A 192 -0.42 27.59 -14.43
N PRO A 193 0.53 26.62 -14.56
CA PRO A 193 0.86 26.02 -15.85
C PRO A 193 -0.26 25.11 -16.34
N THR A 194 -0.49 25.07 -17.64
CA THR A 194 -1.51 24.28 -18.34
C THR A 194 -0.91 23.30 -19.35
N THR A 195 0.37 23.45 -19.66
CA THR A 195 1.13 22.59 -20.58
C THR A 195 2.46 22.14 -19.98
N TRP A 196 3.08 21.13 -20.56
CA TRP A 196 4.42 20.67 -20.14
C TRP A 196 5.49 21.76 -20.29
N ASP A 197 5.45 22.56 -21.36
CA ASP A 197 6.42 23.65 -21.55
C ASP A 197 6.20 24.78 -20.54
N GLU A 198 4.96 25.12 -20.23
CA GLU A 198 4.67 26.08 -19.15
C GLU A 198 5.13 25.56 -17.79
N LEU A 199 4.89 24.27 -17.49
CA LEU A 199 5.41 23.64 -16.27
C LEU A 199 6.95 23.72 -16.24
N TYR A 200 7.64 23.37 -17.33
CA TYR A 200 9.10 23.49 -17.42
C TYR A 200 9.58 24.90 -17.06
N ASN A 201 8.98 25.93 -17.64
CA ASN A 201 9.35 27.33 -17.39
C ASN A 201 9.10 27.73 -15.92
N VAL A 202 8.01 27.26 -15.32
CA VAL A 202 7.71 27.47 -13.88
C VAL A 202 8.78 26.79 -13.02
N LEU A 203 9.15 25.54 -13.33
CA LEU A 203 10.18 24.81 -12.59
C LEU A 203 11.56 25.48 -12.70
N VAL A 204 11.91 26.05 -13.86
CA VAL A 204 13.13 26.88 -14.03
C VAL A 204 13.09 28.08 -13.10
N ALA A 205 11.96 28.79 -13.06
CA ALA A 205 11.82 29.94 -12.17
C ALA A 205 11.90 29.56 -10.69
N PHE A 206 11.35 28.42 -10.29
CA PHE A 206 11.46 27.90 -8.93
C PHE A 206 12.91 27.56 -8.56
N LYS A 207 13.72 27.08 -9.50
CA LYS A 207 15.14 26.78 -9.27
C LYS A 207 16.01 28.04 -9.17
N GLU A 208 15.74 29.04 -10.03
CA GLU A 208 16.63 30.18 -10.22
C GLU A 208 16.34 31.35 -9.28
N LYS A 209 15.19 31.32 -8.61
CA LYS A 209 14.72 32.40 -7.74
C LYS A 209 14.39 31.85 -6.36
N ASP A 210 14.52 32.72 -5.35
CA ASP A 210 14.03 32.44 -3.98
C ASP A 210 12.49 32.35 -3.99
N ALA A 211 11.99 31.19 -4.37
CA ALA A 211 10.57 30.98 -4.56
C ALA A 211 9.84 30.85 -3.21
N ASN A 212 10.48 30.27 -2.20
CA ASN A 212 9.93 30.13 -0.86
C ASN A 212 10.08 31.40 -0.02
N GLY A 213 10.94 32.35 -0.41
CA GLY A 213 11.10 33.66 0.20
C GLY A 213 11.92 33.62 1.50
N ASN A 214 12.77 32.63 1.69
CA ASN A 214 13.58 32.46 2.92
C ASN A 214 15.00 33.06 2.83
N GLY A 215 15.41 33.53 1.65
CA GLY A 215 16.73 34.12 1.37
C GLY A 215 17.80 33.12 0.93
N ASP A 216 17.50 31.84 0.80
CA ASP A 216 18.38 30.79 0.30
C ASP A 216 17.94 30.32 -1.08
N LEU A 217 18.68 30.68 -2.13
CA LEU A 217 18.40 30.31 -3.55
C LEU A 217 18.74 28.84 -3.89
N LYS A 218 19.08 28.00 -2.91
CA LYS A 218 19.59 26.66 -3.17
C LYS A 218 18.79 25.55 -2.49
N ASP A 219 17.79 25.88 -1.71
CA ASP A 219 17.03 24.90 -0.95
C ASP A 219 15.69 24.51 -1.61
N GLU A 220 15.35 25.16 -2.75
CA GLU A 220 14.19 24.77 -3.54
C GLU A 220 14.45 23.52 -4.36
N ILE A 221 13.51 22.59 -4.28
CA ILE A 221 13.40 21.40 -5.12
C ILE A 221 12.25 21.61 -6.09
N PRO A 222 12.51 21.95 -7.36
CA PRO A 222 11.43 22.28 -8.30
C PRO A 222 10.43 21.15 -8.51
N MET A 223 10.90 19.89 -8.64
CA MET A 223 10.07 18.70 -8.83
C MET A 223 10.60 17.51 -8.05
N ASP A 224 9.70 16.74 -7.42
CA ASP A 224 10.00 15.53 -6.66
C ASP A 224 8.87 14.50 -6.75
N TRP A 225 9.19 13.18 -6.58
CA TRP A 225 8.23 12.08 -6.49
C TRP A 225 8.85 10.86 -5.79
N PRO A 226 8.05 9.79 -5.40
CA PRO A 226 8.57 8.69 -4.56
C PRO A 226 9.44 7.64 -5.27
N GLY A 227 10.09 7.99 -6.38
CA GLY A 227 10.92 7.06 -7.15
C GLY A 227 10.14 6.34 -8.26
N GLY A 228 10.87 5.72 -9.19
CA GLY A 228 10.29 5.08 -10.37
C GLY A 228 9.62 6.06 -11.33
N ILE A 229 8.92 5.54 -12.34
CA ILE A 229 8.17 6.34 -13.32
C ILE A 229 6.70 5.96 -13.30
N GLY A 230 6.38 4.69 -13.09
CA GLY A 230 5.04 4.14 -12.98
C GLY A 230 4.66 3.82 -11.54
N GLY A 231 3.39 3.68 -11.28
CA GLY A 231 2.82 3.44 -9.96
C GLY A 231 2.17 4.68 -9.34
N TYR A 232 1.83 4.60 -8.07
CA TYR A 232 1.19 5.72 -7.36
C TYR A 232 2.12 6.91 -7.22
N PHE A 233 1.58 8.11 -7.47
CA PHE A 233 2.25 9.41 -7.29
C PHE A 233 3.48 9.63 -8.18
N ASN A 234 3.48 9.03 -9.37
CA ASN A 234 4.61 9.01 -10.28
C ASN A 234 4.33 9.74 -11.61
N PRO A 235 5.38 10.14 -12.34
CA PRO A 235 5.25 10.93 -13.58
C PRO A 235 4.46 10.25 -14.70
N ALA A 236 4.33 8.93 -14.73
CA ALA A 236 3.58 8.22 -15.78
C ALA A 236 2.13 8.75 -15.92
N VAL A 237 1.55 9.32 -14.87
CA VAL A 237 0.22 9.93 -14.92
C VAL A 237 0.13 11.06 -15.97
N LEU A 238 1.27 11.69 -16.33
CA LEU A 238 1.36 12.67 -17.42
C LEU A 238 1.08 12.07 -18.81
N LEU A 239 1.07 10.75 -18.97
CA LEU A 239 0.62 10.11 -20.22
C LEU A 239 -0.86 10.41 -20.51
N GLY A 240 -1.64 10.81 -19.50
CA GLY A 240 -2.97 11.35 -19.66
C GLY A 240 -3.02 12.62 -20.52
N SER A 241 -1.91 13.38 -20.61
CA SER A 241 -1.75 14.51 -21.53
C SER A 241 -1.77 14.12 -23.01
N GLU A 242 -1.50 12.85 -23.27
CA GLU A 242 -1.48 12.24 -24.62
C GLU A 242 -2.60 11.20 -24.82
N GLY A 243 -3.59 11.19 -23.93
CA GLY A 243 -4.80 10.37 -24.05
C GLY A 243 -4.67 8.93 -23.55
N ILE A 244 -3.60 8.58 -22.83
CA ILE A 244 -3.48 7.26 -22.20
C ILE A 244 -4.10 7.32 -20.79
N THR A 245 -5.13 6.51 -20.56
CA THR A 245 -5.69 6.32 -19.21
C THR A 245 -4.95 5.18 -18.53
N LEU A 246 -4.32 5.48 -17.40
CA LEU A 246 -3.60 4.47 -16.59
C LEU A 246 -4.43 4.00 -15.41
N SER A 247 -4.10 2.82 -14.89
CA SER A 247 -4.35 2.47 -13.49
C SER A 247 -3.03 2.51 -12.75
N ASP A 248 -2.92 3.33 -11.73
CA ASP A 248 -1.68 3.51 -10.95
C ASP A 248 -1.21 2.20 -10.30
N GLY A 249 -2.16 1.30 -9.98
CA GLY A 249 -1.86 -0.03 -9.44
C GLY A 249 -1.32 -1.04 -10.46
N SER A 250 -1.31 -0.73 -11.76
CA SER A 250 -0.85 -1.64 -12.81
C SER A 250 0.64 -1.44 -13.14
N GLY A 251 1.55 -1.75 -12.24
CA GLY A 251 2.99 -1.58 -12.43
C GLY A 251 3.62 -2.25 -13.68
N GLN A 252 2.82 -2.85 -14.55
CA GLN A 252 3.27 -3.61 -15.73
C GLN A 252 3.18 -2.81 -17.04
N GLY A 253 2.75 -1.54 -16.98
CA GLY A 253 2.67 -0.68 -18.16
C GLY A 253 1.47 -0.90 -19.08
N TYR A 254 0.53 -1.77 -18.73
CA TYR A 254 -0.65 -2.04 -19.55
C TYR A 254 -1.68 -0.91 -19.48
N TYR A 255 -2.25 -0.60 -20.66
CA TYR A 255 -3.40 0.29 -20.82
C TYR A 255 -4.33 -0.26 -21.91
N VAL A 256 -5.54 0.30 -22.01
CA VAL A 256 -6.50 -0.10 -23.04
C VAL A 256 -6.78 1.07 -23.98
N GLU A 257 -6.70 0.82 -25.28
CA GLU A 257 -7.05 1.79 -26.31
C GLU A 257 -7.85 1.12 -27.40
N ASN A 258 -9.05 1.65 -27.69
CA ASN A 258 -9.97 1.08 -28.68
C ASN A 258 -10.30 -0.41 -28.43
N GLY A 259 -10.47 -0.78 -27.16
CA GLY A 259 -10.77 -2.17 -26.74
C GLY A 259 -9.60 -3.14 -26.88
N LYS A 260 -8.38 -2.65 -27.12
CA LYS A 260 -7.18 -3.47 -27.21
C LYS A 260 -6.21 -3.13 -26.07
N VAL A 261 -5.66 -4.17 -25.46
CA VAL A 261 -4.58 -4.03 -24.48
C VAL A 261 -3.28 -3.70 -25.20
N LYS A 262 -2.60 -2.68 -24.70
CA LYS A 262 -1.30 -2.21 -25.19
C LYS A 262 -0.37 -2.03 -23.98
N ASN A 263 0.93 -1.84 -24.27
CA ASN A 263 1.91 -1.51 -23.23
C ASN A 263 2.53 -0.14 -23.55
N PHE A 264 2.43 0.79 -22.58
CA PHE A 264 2.93 2.15 -22.79
C PHE A 264 4.46 2.24 -22.81
N LEU A 265 5.18 1.27 -22.21
CA LEU A 265 6.65 1.28 -22.17
C LEU A 265 7.29 1.22 -23.57
N ILE A 266 6.56 0.70 -24.57
CA ILE A 266 6.99 0.63 -25.97
C ILE A 266 6.22 1.62 -26.87
N ASP A 267 5.44 2.55 -26.30
CA ASP A 267 4.65 3.54 -27.01
C ASP A 267 5.46 4.84 -27.20
N GLU A 268 5.36 5.49 -28.37
CA GLU A 268 6.03 6.77 -28.64
C GLU A 268 5.63 7.88 -27.65
N ARG A 269 4.42 7.81 -27.09
CA ARG A 269 3.94 8.74 -26.04
C ARG A 269 4.74 8.61 -24.75
N PHE A 270 5.16 7.40 -24.38
CA PHE A 270 6.07 7.19 -23.26
C PHE A 270 7.46 7.77 -23.53
N LYS A 271 7.98 7.60 -24.74
CA LYS A 271 9.23 8.24 -25.14
C LYS A 271 9.15 9.77 -25.06
N ASN A 272 8.02 10.38 -25.44
CA ASN A 272 7.80 11.82 -25.27
C ASN A 272 7.89 12.23 -23.79
N LEU A 273 7.28 11.45 -22.88
CA LEU A 273 7.38 11.67 -21.44
C LEU A 273 8.83 11.56 -20.95
N VAL A 274 9.54 10.51 -21.36
CA VAL A 274 10.96 10.30 -20.99
C VAL A 274 11.83 11.47 -21.48
N VAL A 275 11.63 11.95 -22.69
CA VAL A 275 12.35 13.12 -23.24
C VAL A 275 12.06 14.38 -22.41
N PHE A 276 10.81 14.60 -22.01
CA PHE A 276 10.44 15.72 -21.14
C PHE A 276 11.12 15.62 -19.75
N LEU A 277 11.04 14.45 -19.11
CA LEU A 277 11.68 14.23 -17.81
C LEU A 277 13.21 14.36 -17.90
N ASN A 278 13.83 13.86 -18.97
CA ASN A 278 15.26 14.03 -19.21
C ASN A 278 15.64 15.51 -19.37
N LYS A 279 14.86 16.29 -20.12
CA LYS A 279 15.04 17.76 -20.24
C LYS A 279 15.00 18.42 -18.85
N CYS A 280 14.03 18.06 -18.01
CA CYS A 280 13.92 18.57 -16.65
C CYS A 280 15.11 18.15 -15.78
N TYR A 281 15.51 16.88 -15.85
CA TYR A 281 16.64 16.35 -15.07
C TYR A 281 17.97 17.00 -15.47
N ALA A 282 18.25 17.12 -16.76
CA ALA A 282 19.46 17.77 -17.29
C ALA A 282 19.55 19.24 -16.88
N ALA A 283 18.41 19.94 -16.75
CA ALA A 283 18.33 21.30 -16.25
C ALA A 283 18.42 21.38 -14.71
N GLY A 284 18.47 20.24 -14.00
CA GLY A 284 18.51 20.16 -12.53
C GLY A 284 17.18 20.61 -11.88
N LEU A 285 16.07 20.36 -12.52
CA LEU A 285 14.72 20.69 -12.05
C LEU A 285 14.08 19.54 -11.28
N ILE A 286 14.70 18.36 -11.30
CA ILE A 286 14.25 17.17 -10.59
C ILE A 286 15.19 16.91 -9.43
N ASN A 287 14.65 16.52 -8.28
CA ASN A 287 15.43 16.08 -7.13
C ASN A 287 16.42 14.99 -7.59
N PRO A 288 17.75 15.18 -7.41
CA PRO A 288 18.74 14.19 -7.86
C PRO A 288 18.63 12.84 -7.13
N GLU A 289 18.02 12.80 -5.95
CA GLU A 289 17.84 11.60 -5.15
C GLU A 289 16.54 10.85 -5.51
N VAL A 290 15.72 11.36 -6.43
CA VAL A 290 14.39 10.83 -6.76
C VAL A 290 14.36 9.32 -7.06
N PHE A 291 15.44 8.78 -7.67
CA PHE A 291 15.53 7.35 -8.02
C PHE A 291 16.04 6.46 -6.89
N THR A 292 16.45 7.03 -5.77
CA THR A 292 17.07 6.30 -4.65
C THR A 292 16.36 6.49 -3.31
N HIS A 293 15.46 7.46 -3.21
CA HIS A 293 14.73 7.67 -1.97
C HIS A 293 13.46 6.81 -1.88
N ASP A 294 13.14 6.39 -0.67
CA ASP A 294 11.91 5.69 -0.34
C ASP A 294 10.76 6.65 -0.04
N TYR A 295 9.58 6.09 0.21
CA TYR A 295 8.39 6.87 0.56
C TYR A 295 8.56 7.74 1.81
N THR A 296 9.30 7.28 2.81
CA THR A 296 9.57 8.05 4.05
C THR A 296 10.41 9.28 3.75
N LYS A 297 11.46 9.14 2.96
CA LYS A 297 12.31 10.23 2.50
C LYS A 297 11.52 11.23 1.65
N TYR A 298 10.72 10.72 0.69
CA TYR A 298 9.84 11.52 -0.13
C TYR A 298 8.89 12.39 0.69
N GLN A 299 8.21 11.82 1.71
CA GLN A 299 7.35 12.60 2.61
C GLN A 299 8.14 13.61 3.44
N SER A 300 9.26 13.21 4.02
CA SER A 300 10.05 14.09 4.90
C SER A 300 10.60 15.31 4.17
N ILE A 301 11.01 15.17 2.92
CA ILE A 301 11.46 16.28 2.08
C ILE A 301 10.33 17.30 1.88
N ALA A 302 9.14 16.86 1.50
CA ALA A 302 8.02 17.75 1.20
C ALA A 302 7.45 18.47 2.41
N ARG A 303 7.50 17.83 3.58
CA ARG A 303 7.05 18.43 4.85
C ARG A 303 7.94 19.57 5.32
N GLY A 304 9.17 19.65 4.79
CA GLY A 304 10.09 20.76 5.03
C GLY A 304 10.48 20.93 6.51
N THR A 305 10.66 22.18 6.91
CA THR A 305 10.93 22.55 8.31
C THR A 305 10.03 23.73 8.70
N GLY A 306 9.19 23.54 9.68
CA GLY A 306 8.20 24.56 10.07
C GLY A 306 7.19 24.81 8.96
N ASP A 307 7.04 26.06 8.54
CA ASP A 307 6.13 26.51 7.47
C ASP A 307 6.84 26.77 6.13
N THR A 308 8.14 26.44 6.04
CA THR A 308 8.93 26.65 4.82
C THR A 308 8.82 25.42 3.92
N ALA A 309 8.13 25.59 2.79
CA ALA A 309 8.02 24.57 1.77
C ALA A 309 9.35 24.41 1.00
N LYS A 310 9.70 23.17 0.64
CA LYS A 310 10.92 22.85 -0.12
C LYS A 310 10.64 22.32 -1.52
N VAL A 311 9.45 21.83 -1.81
CA VAL A 311 9.10 21.20 -3.09
C VAL A 311 8.16 22.10 -3.88
N GLY A 312 8.45 22.36 -5.14
CA GLY A 312 7.62 23.20 -6.01
C GLY A 312 6.45 22.45 -6.63
N PHE A 313 6.72 21.28 -7.22
CA PHE A 313 5.74 20.44 -7.91
C PHE A 313 5.94 18.96 -7.57
N THR A 314 4.84 18.24 -7.35
CA THR A 314 4.87 16.81 -7.01
C THR A 314 3.50 16.16 -7.21
N TRP A 315 3.42 14.87 -6.99
CA TRP A 315 2.19 14.09 -6.92
C TRP A 315 1.96 13.56 -5.51
N GLY A 316 0.74 13.20 -5.17
CA GLY A 316 0.40 12.67 -3.85
C GLY A 316 -1.07 12.28 -3.71
N TRP A 317 -1.41 11.74 -2.54
CA TRP A 317 -2.79 11.41 -2.17
C TRP A 317 -3.61 12.67 -1.88
N VAL A 318 -3.26 13.40 -0.85
CA VAL A 318 -3.81 14.73 -0.48
C VAL A 318 -2.68 15.63 0.00
N ALA A 319 -2.92 16.94 0.00
CA ALA A 319 -1.91 17.90 0.39
C ALA A 319 -1.50 17.75 1.87
N SER A 320 -2.44 17.51 2.78
CA SER A 320 -2.12 17.33 4.21
C SER A 320 -1.25 16.10 4.47
N ASP A 321 -1.50 14.97 3.78
CA ASP A 321 -0.65 13.78 3.85
C ASP A 321 0.75 14.05 3.30
N ARG A 322 0.82 14.69 2.13
CA ARG A 322 2.09 14.92 1.43
C ARG A 322 2.98 15.95 2.12
N PHE A 323 2.40 17.08 2.55
CA PHE A 323 3.15 18.24 3.02
C PHE A 323 3.02 18.50 4.52
N GLY A 324 2.13 17.78 5.22
CA GLY A 324 1.75 18.10 6.59
C GLY A 324 0.87 19.35 6.69
N ASP A 325 0.12 19.49 7.79
CA ASP A 325 -0.89 20.54 7.96
C ASP A 325 -0.35 21.98 7.89
N GLN A 326 0.92 22.18 8.25
CA GLN A 326 1.53 23.52 8.24
C GLN A 326 1.86 24.02 6.84
N VAL A 327 2.35 23.12 5.97
CA VAL A 327 2.85 23.46 4.63
C VAL A 327 1.78 23.23 3.56
N ALA A 328 0.87 22.28 3.76
CA ALA A 328 -0.18 21.93 2.81
C ALA A 328 -1.01 23.13 2.29
N PRO A 329 -1.36 24.16 3.08
CA PRO A 329 -2.12 25.30 2.60
C PRO A 329 -1.42 26.14 1.51
N GLN A 330 -0.11 25.94 1.31
CA GLN A 330 0.65 26.62 0.25
C GLN A 330 0.44 25.98 -1.12
N TYR A 331 -0.15 24.79 -1.19
CA TYR A 331 -0.28 24.02 -2.42
C TYR A 331 -1.70 24.03 -2.97
N ALA A 332 -1.77 24.01 -4.30
CA ALA A 332 -3.00 23.79 -5.03
C ALA A 332 -2.93 22.51 -5.84
N SER A 333 -4.02 21.75 -5.88
CA SER A 333 -4.20 20.68 -6.85
C SER A 333 -4.43 21.25 -8.24
N MET A 334 -3.97 20.56 -9.27
CA MET A 334 -3.99 21.03 -10.65
C MET A 334 -4.83 20.14 -11.55
N SER A 335 -5.39 20.74 -12.61
CA SER A 335 -5.95 19.98 -13.73
C SER A 335 -4.85 19.24 -14.50
N PRO A 336 -5.17 18.13 -15.20
CA PRO A 336 -4.24 17.49 -16.11
C PRO A 336 -3.65 18.49 -17.11
N LEU A 337 -2.35 18.41 -17.31
CA LEU A 337 -1.65 19.28 -18.26
C LEU A 337 -1.89 18.78 -19.69
N LYS A 338 -1.92 19.68 -20.66
CA LYS A 338 -1.72 19.34 -22.06
C LYS A 338 -0.23 19.11 -22.33
N ARG A 339 0.09 18.27 -23.30
CA ARG A 339 1.47 18.15 -23.77
C ARG A 339 1.99 19.48 -24.33
N SER A 340 1.20 20.13 -25.20
CA SER A 340 1.45 21.43 -25.81
C SER A 340 0.14 22.20 -25.98
N ALA A 341 0.23 23.49 -26.25
CA ALA A 341 -0.95 24.35 -26.39
C ALA A 341 -1.86 23.94 -27.58
N ASP A 342 -1.28 23.40 -28.61
CA ASP A 342 -1.94 22.93 -29.84
C ASP A 342 -2.34 21.44 -29.78
N SER A 343 -2.09 20.75 -28.66
CA SER A 343 -2.47 19.35 -28.51
C SER A 343 -3.99 19.19 -28.53
N ASN A 344 -4.47 18.29 -29.41
CA ASN A 344 -5.86 17.87 -29.51
C ASN A 344 -6.13 16.52 -28.84
N ALA A 345 -5.15 15.96 -28.12
CA ALA A 345 -5.33 14.71 -27.38
C ALA A 345 -6.44 14.88 -26.34
N LYS A 346 -7.31 13.88 -26.23
CA LYS A 346 -8.32 13.80 -25.16
C LYS A 346 -7.58 13.68 -23.83
N LEU A 347 -7.67 14.70 -22.98
CA LEU A 347 -7.06 14.64 -21.66
C LEU A 347 -7.71 13.52 -20.85
N SER A 348 -6.88 12.66 -20.29
CA SER A 348 -7.25 11.64 -19.31
C SER A 348 -6.37 11.75 -18.06
N TRP A 349 -6.63 10.88 -17.09
CA TRP A 349 -5.87 10.79 -15.85
C TRP A 349 -5.76 9.33 -15.41
N SER A 350 -5.08 9.04 -14.31
CA SER A 350 -5.14 7.69 -13.75
C SER A 350 -6.55 7.38 -13.25
N TYR A 351 -7.03 6.16 -13.55
CA TYR A 351 -8.35 5.69 -13.20
C TYR A 351 -8.27 4.35 -12.47
N ASP A 352 -8.42 4.41 -11.15
CA ASP A 352 -8.16 3.29 -10.24
C ASP A 352 -9.42 2.56 -9.77
N TYR A 353 -10.45 2.58 -10.59
CA TYR A 353 -11.80 2.06 -10.26
C TYR A 353 -11.78 0.69 -9.54
N ASN A 354 -10.95 -0.24 -9.99
CA ASN A 354 -10.90 -1.58 -9.42
C ASN A 354 -9.80 -1.76 -8.38
N SER A 355 -8.69 -1.03 -8.47
CA SER A 355 -7.52 -1.23 -7.60
C SER A 355 -7.68 -0.69 -6.20
N LEU A 356 -8.57 0.30 -6.00
CA LEU A 356 -8.78 0.92 -4.69
C LEU A 356 -9.91 0.27 -3.88
N ASN A 357 -10.97 -0.17 -4.55
CA ASN A 357 -12.11 -0.79 -3.87
C ASN A 357 -11.92 -2.27 -3.59
N PHE A 358 -11.09 -2.95 -4.37
CA PHE A 358 -10.80 -4.37 -4.23
C PHE A 358 -9.32 -4.62 -3.91
N GLY A 359 -9.02 -5.74 -3.31
CA GLY A 359 -7.67 -6.24 -3.16
C GLY A 359 -7.69 -7.76 -3.18
N SER A 360 -6.72 -8.38 -3.86
CA SER A 360 -6.59 -9.84 -3.92
C SER A 360 -5.75 -10.38 -2.77
N ASN A 361 -6.01 -11.62 -2.38
CA ASN A 361 -5.15 -12.41 -1.49
C ASN A 361 -4.74 -11.70 -0.17
N MET A 362 -5.68 -10.94 0.43
CA MET A 362 -5.40 -10.18 1.66
C MET A 362 -5.12 -11.07 2.87
N VAL A 363 -5.62 -12.29 2.85
CA VAL A 363 -5.31 -13.34 3.82
C VAL A 363 -5.24 -14.70 3.13
N VAL A 364 -4.20 -15.45 3.45
CA VAL A 364 -3.91 -16.78 2.91
C VAL A 364 -3.58 -17.72 4.06
N MET A 365 -4.05 -18.96 4.00
CA MET A 365 -3.79 -20.01 4.99
C MET A 365 -2.82 -21.04 4.41
N SER A 366 -1.84 -21.47 5.19
CA SER A 366 -0.96 -22.58 4.83
C SER A 366 -1.69 -23.92 4.86
N ALA A 367 -1.39 -24.81 3.90
CA ALA A 367 -1.88 -26.20 3.93
C ALA A 367 -1.40 -26.97 5.16
N LYS A 368 -0.29 -26.54 5.78
CA LYS A 368 0.30 -27.14 6.99
C LYS A 368 -0.45 -26.78 8.28
N THR A 369 -1.34 -25.79 8.26
CA THR A 369 -2.14 -25.36 9.40
C THR A 369 -2.94 -26.54 9.94
N LYS A 370 -2.72 -26.88 11.22
CA LYS A 370 -3.40 -28.00 11.88
C LYS A 370 -4.81 -27.65 12.35
N ASN A 371 -5.00 -26.43 12.81
CA ASN A 371 -6.25 -25.93 13.41
C ASN A 371 -7.01 -25.02 12.41
N LYS A 372 -7.34 -25.58 11.23
CA LYS A 372 -7.93 -24.83 10.11
C LYS A 372 -9.26 -24.16 10.45
N ASP A 373 -10.11 -24.82 11.24
CA ASP A 373 -11.42 -24.26 11.64
C ASP A 373 -11.25 -23.04 12.56
N ALA A 374 -10.34 -23.10 13.52
CA ALA A 374 -10.04 -21.97 14.40
C ALA A 374 -9.39 -20.81 13.61
N ALA A 375 -8.48 -21.10 12.69
CA ALA A 375 -7.89 -20.12 11.80
C ALA A 375 -8.95 -19.46 10.90
N MET A 376 -9.88 -20.26 10.32
CA MET A 376 -10.96 -19.73 9.48
C MET A 376 -11.96 -18.90 10.30
N LYS A 377 -12.23 -19.25 11.54
CA LYS A 377 -13.07 -18.44 12.44
C LYS A 377 -12.44 -17.07 12.69
N PHE A 378 -11.14 -17.01 12.95
CA PHE A 378 -10.42 -15.75 13.09
C PHE A 378 -10.47 -14.94 11.78
N ILE A 379 -10.20 -15.57 10.65
CA ILE A 379 -10.29 -14.92 9.33
C ILE A 379 -11.71 -14.36 9.13
N ASN A 380 -12.75 -15.13 9.38
CA ASN A 380 -14.13 -14.69 9.23
C ASN A 380 -14.47 -13.46 10.12
N ASN A 381 -13.89 -13.39 11.34
CA ASN A 381 -14.09 -12.23 12.21
C ASN A 381 -13.53 -10.94 11.61
N LEU A 382 -12.44 -11.00 10.81
CA LEU A 382 -11.89 -9.81 10.14
C LEU A 382 -12.84 -9.24 9.08
N TYR A 383 -13.73 -10.08 8.54
CA TYR A 383 -14.78 -9.68 7.58
C TYR A 383 -16.11 -9.31 8.25
N ASP A 384 -16.20 -9.36 9.58
CA ASP A 384 -17.34 -8.79 10.29
C ASP A 384 -17.41 -7.27 10.03
N PRO A 385 -18.59 -6.66 9.78
CA PRO A 385 -18.70 -5.25 9.46
C PRO A 385 -18.04 -4.31 10.46
N LYS A 386 -18.19 -4.55 11.78
CA LYS A 386 -17.57 -3.72 12.84
C LYS A 386 -16.07 -3.91 12.91
N VAL A 387 -15.60 -5.15 12.73
CA VAL A 387 -14.17 -5.44 12.70
C VAL A 387 -13.53 -4.89 11.44
N SER A 388 -14.17 -5.03 10.29
CA SER A 388 -13.72 -4.45 9.01
C SER A 388 -13.53 -2.94 9.09
N MET A 389 -14.43 -2.21 9.78
CA MET A 389 -14.25 -0.78 10.03
C MET A 389 -13.02 -0.50 10.88
N GLN A 390 -12.71 -1.35 11.86
CA GLN A 390 -11.52 -1.22 12.69
C GLN A 390 -10.23 -1.64 11.95
N VAL A 391 -10.31 -2.62 11.06
CA VAL A 391 -9.20 -2.97 10.15
C VAL A 391 -8.76 -1.75 9.36
N LEU A 392 -9.70 -0.97 8.83
CA LEU A 392 -9.40 0.18 7.97
C LEU A 392 -9.10 1.47 8.76
N PHE A 393 -9.81 1.74 9.83
CA PHE A 393 -9.78 3.04 10.51
C PHE A 393 -9.23 3.00 11.94
N GLY A 394 -9.13 1.81 12.57
CA GLY A 394 -8.66 1.64 13.94
C GLY A 394 -9.75 1.46 14.97
N SER A 395 -9.39 1.57 16.25
CA SER A 395 -10.24 1.19 17.38
C SER A 395 -11.49 2.04 17.51
N LEU A 396 -12.62 1.38 17.80
CA LEU A 396 -13.85 2.03 18.21
C LEU A 396 -13.64 2.89 19.45
N GLY A 397 -14.20 4.10 19.44
CA GLY A 397 -14.07 5.09 20.51
C GLY A 397 -12.78 5.91 20.47
N THR A 398 -11.78 5.49 19.70
CA THR A 398 -10.50 6.21 19.55
C THR A 398 -10.32 6.75 18.14
N ASN A 399 -10.46 5.90 17.14
CA ASN A 399 -10.24 6.24 15.73
C ASN A 399 -11.57 6.41 14.98
N ILE A 400 -12.58 5.63 15.36
CA ILE A 400 -13.93 5.70 14.82
C ILE A 400 -14.97 5.63 15.93
N LYS A 401 -16.12 6.23 15.65
CA LYS A 401 -17.32 6.16 16.48
C LYS A 401 -18.40 5.39 15.73
N ASP A 402 -19.00 4.40 16.39
CA ASP A 402 -20.25 3.76 15.96
C ASP A 402 -21.40 4.68 16.36
N ASN A 403 -22.14 5.20 15.40
CA ASN A 403 -23.29 6.10 15.65
C ASN A 403 -24.62 5.32 15.75
N GLY A 404 -24.60 3.99 15.56
CA GLY A 404 -25.79 3.17 15.33
C GLY A 404 -26.27 3.21 13.88
N ASP A 405 -27.29 2.40 13.55
CA ASP A 405 -27.92 2.34 12.22
C ASP A 405 -26.96 2.19 11.05
N ASP A 406 -25.94 1.31 11.22
CA ASP A 406 -24.87 1.08 10.24
C ASP A 406 -24.13 2.38 9.84
N SER A 407 -24.06 3.34 10.75
CA SER A 407 -23.40 4.63 10.56
C SER A 407 -22.16 4.77 11.44
N TYR A 408 -21.07 5.23 10.85
CA TYR A 408 -19.80 5.45 11.54
C TYR A 408 -19.26 6.85 11.27
N SER A 409 -18.49 7.38 12.21
CA SER A 409 -17.75 8.64 12.03
C SER A 409 -16.27 8.40 12.27
N VAL A 410 -15.42 8.82 11.33
CA VAL A 410 -13.96 8.86 11.53
C VAL A 410 -13.64 10.00 12.48
N LEU A 411 -12.91 9.69 13.55
CA LEU A 411 -12.52 10.66 14.57
C LEU A 411 -11.16 11.29 14.20
N PRO A 412 -10.94 12.55 14.59
CA PRO A 412 -9.65 13.21 14.38
C PRO A 412 -8.54 12.52 15.20
N PRO A 413 -7.26 12.73 14.84
CA PRO A 413 -6.14 12.28 15.65
C PRO A 413 -6.23 12.75 17.09
N THR A 414 -5.86 11.89 18.05
CA THR A 414 -5.78 12.27 19.47
C THR A 414 -4.60 13.21 19.74
N ASP A 415 -3.54 13.14 18.93
CA ASP A 415 -2.49 14.15 18.86
C ASP A 415 -2.82 15.14 17.75
N SER A 416 -3.11 16.39 18.12
CA SER A 416 -3.45 17.46 17.17
C SER A 416 -2.31 17.84 16.21
N LYS A 417 -1.08 17.36 16.46
CA LYS A 417 0.08 17.57 15.57
C LYS A 417 0.21 16.49 14.50
N MET A 418 -0.53 15.39 14.64
CA MET A 418 -0.51 14.28 13.69
C MET A 418 -1.54 14.52 12.61
N ASP A 419 -1.15 14.39 11.34
CA ASP A 419 -2.10 14.45 10.23
C ASP A 419 -3.00 13.19 10.20
N PRO A 420 -4.25 13.32 9.68
CA PRO A 420 -5.20 12.21 9.68
C PRO A 420 -4.74 10.98 8.89
N GLY A 421 -3.99 11.16 7.80
CA GLY A 421 -3.44 10.05 7.00
C GLY A 421 -2.44 9.24 7.79
N THR A 422 -1.45 9.89 8.39
CA THR A 422 -0.48 9.24 9.30
C THR A 422 -1.20 8.56 10.46
N TRP A 423 -2.19 9.22 11.09
CA TRP A 423 -2.98 8.66 12.17
C TRP A 423 -3.67 7.35 11.77
N LYS A 424 -4.31 7.32 10.61
CA LYS A 424 -4.92 6.11 10.05
C LYS A 424 -3.89 4.97 9.95
N TRP A 425 -2.74 5.24 9.34
CA TRP A 425 -1.71 4.21 9.16
C TRP A 425 -1.14 3.68 10.48
N THR A 426 -0.95 4.52 11.49
CA THR A 426 -0.35 4.10 12.76
C THR A 426 -1.23 3.17 13.57
N SER A 427 -2.55 3.26 13.43
CA SER A 427 -3.51 2.60 14.33
C SER A 427 -4.26 1.42 13.70
N THR A 428 -3.97 1.07 12.44
CA THR A 428 -4.76 0.12 11.64
C THR A 428 -3.89 -0.81 10.81
N MET A 429 -4.51 -1.84 10.23
CA MET A 429 -3.94 -2.57 9.09
C MET A 429 -4.16 -1.78 7.78
N ALA A 430 -5.05 -0.78 7.81
CA ALA A 430 -5.45 0.06 6.68
C ALA A 430 -5.68 -0.78 5.41
N ASP A 431 -5.14 -0.36 4.28
CA ASP A 431 -5.33 -1.05 3.00
C ASP A 431 -4.65 -2.42 2.91
N ASN A 432 -3.82 -2.77 3.89
CA ASN A 432 -3.15 -4.08 3.98
C ASN A 432 -3.99 -5.13 4.73
N GLY A 433 -5.14 -4.76 5.29
CA GLY A 433 -5.99 -5.70 6.04
C GLY A 433 -7.08 -6.36 5.18
N PRO A 434 -7.45 -7.61 5.48
CA PRO A 434 -8.66 -8.23 4.94
C PRO A 434 -9.89 -7.57 5.54
N MET A 435 -10.89 -7.20 4.71
CA MET A 435 -12.09 -6.53 5.17
C MET A 435 -13.24 -6.62 4.17
N TYR A 436 -14.46 -6.44 4.69
CA TYR A 436 -15.65 -6.21 3.91
C TYR A 436 -16.41 -4.99 4.44
N ILE A 437 -16.32 -3.87 3.72
CA ILE A 437 -17.08 -2.66 4.03
C ILE A 437 -18.17 -2.49 2.99
N ALA A 438 -19.39 -2.81 3.39
CA ALA A 438 -20.55 -2.87 2.52
C ALA A 438 -21.00 -1.50 2.00
N ASP A 439 -21.66 -1.48 0.84
CA ASP A 439 -22.21 -0.27 0.25
C ASP A 439 -23.30 0.38 1.11
N SER A 440 -23.97 -0.40 1.95
CA SER A 440 -25.04 0.05 2.84
C SER A 440 -24.52 0.87 4.03
N LEU A 441 -23.26 0.69 4.41
CA LEU A 441 -22.67 1.41 5.56
C LEU A 441 -22.61 2.92 5.26
N LYS A 442 -23.03 3.72 6.23
CA LYS A 442 -22.95 5.19 6.18
C LYS A 442 -21.68 5.61 6.88
N LEU A 443 -20.85 6.40 6.22
CA LEU A 443 -19.58 6.85 6.78
C LEU A 443 -19.46 8.37 6.70
N ASN A 444 -19.33 8.99 7.87
CA ASN A 444 -18.90 10.38 7.99
C ASN A 444 -17.37 10.40 7.92
N LEU A 445 -16.86 10.73 6.75
CA LEU A 445 -15.43 10.74 6.46
C LEU A 445 -14.73 11.86 7.24
N GLY A 446 -13.50 11.58 7.66
CA GLY A 446 -12.63 12.58 8.27
C GLY A 446 -12.12 13.64 7.28
N LYS A 447 -11.28 14.54 7.80
CA LYS A 447 -10.71 15.66 7.04
C LYS A 447 -10.00 15.22 5.77
N ASP A 448 -9.21 14.14 5.82
CA ASP A 448 -8.43 13.61 4.69
C ASP A 448 -9.32 13.24 3.49
N MET A 449 -10.45 12.58 3.73
CA MET A 449 -11.37 12.22 2.65
C MET A 449 -12.14 13.40 2.09
N SER A 450 -12.46 14.41 2.90
CA SER A 450 -13.03 15.65 2.40
C SER A 450 -12.03 16.43 1.55
N GLU A 451 -10.74 16.41 1.91
CA GLU A 451 -9.65 16.95 1.09
C GLU A 451 -9.51 16.19 -0.24
N VAL A 452 -9.60 14.85 -0.21
CA VAL A 452 -9.59 14.02 -1.42
C VAL A 452 -10.64 14.49 -2.43
N LEU A 453 -11.87 14.70 -1.99
CA LEU A 453 -12.96 15.16 -2.86
C LEU A 453 -12.66 16.55 -3.43
N THR A 454 -12.32 17.50 -2.57
CA THR A 454 -12.04 18.90 -2.96
C THR A 454 -10.83 18.95 -3.91
N GLN A 455 -9.74 18.25 -3.58
CA GLN A 455 -8.51 18.28 -4.38
C GLN A 455 -8.61 17.42 -5.65
N SER A 456 -9.66 16.63 -5.82
CA SER A 456 -9.98 15.93 -7.06
C SER A 456 -10.83 16.74 -8.04
N GLU A 457 -11.42 17.88 -7.63
CA GLU A 457 -12.26 18.71 -8.52
C GLU A 457 -11.54 19.12 -9.82
N PRO A 458 -10.23 19.51 -9.82
CA PRO A 458 -9.53 19.82 -11.06
C PRO A 458 -9.39 18.64 -12.02
N LEU A 459 -9.49 17.39 -11.51
CA LEU A 459 -9.37 16.17 -12.32
C LEU A 459 -10.73 15.69 -12.87
N LYS A 460 -11.84 16.29 -12.41
CA LYS A 460 -13.20 15.81 -12.70
C LYS A 460 -13.49 15.66 -14.20
N GLY A 461 -13.04 16.64 -15.01
CA GLY A 461 -13.20 16.58 -16.46
C GLY A 461 -12.53 15.36 -17.09
N ALA A 462 -11.30 15.07 -16.70
CA ALA A 462 -10.54 13.92 -17.22
C ALA A 462 -11.08 12.58 -16.66
N LEU A 463 -11.48 12.54 -15.39
CA LEU A 463 -12.05 11.33 -14.78
C LEU A 463 -13.45 11.02 -15.30
N SER A 464 -14.27 12.01 -15.63
CA SER A 464 -15.64 11.81 -16.13
C SER A 464 -15.70 11.14 -17.50
N VAL A 465 -14.64 11.18 -18.27
CA VAL A 465 -14.53 10.56 -19.59
C VAL A 465 -13.88 9.18 -19.55
N SER A 466 -13.39 8.74 -18.40
CA SER A 466 -12.77 7.43 -18.20
C SER A 466 -13.82 6.43 -17.68
N THR A 467 -13.73 5.20 -18.15
CA THR A 467 -14.60 4.10 -17.74
C THR A 467 -13.76 2.89 -17.32
N LYS A 468 -14.39 1.93 -16.65
CA LYS A 468 -13.73 0.66 -16.27
C LYS A 468 -13.16 -0.14 -17.45
N THR A 469 -13.60 0.16 -18.68
CA THR A 469 -13.09 -0.47 -19.91
C THR A 469 -11.90 0.26 -20.54
N ASP A 470 -11.51 1.40 -20.01
CA ASP A 470 -10.37 2.18 -20.49
C ASP A 470 -9.06 1.78 -19.76
N VAL A 471 -9.15 0.94 -18.74
CA VAL A 471 -8.01 0.46 -17.98
C VAL A 471 -7.90 -1.06 -18.02
N TYR A 472 -6.68 -1.56 -17.90
CA TYR A 472 -6.43 -2.99 -17.85
C TYR A 472 -6.96 -3.60 -16.54
N PRO A 473 -7.86 -4.61 -16.59
CA PRO A 473 -8.53 -5.12 -15.40
C PRO A 473 -7.69 -6.19 -14.66
N ASN A 474 -6.47 -5.86 -14.26
CA ASN A 474 -5.44 -6.76 -13.72
C ASN A 474 -5.93 -7.66 -12.57
N LEU A 475 -6.79 -7.16 -11.67
CA LEU A 475 -7.30 -7.95 -10.55
C LEU A 475 -8.23 -9.09 -10.97
N PHE A 476 -8.84 -8.98 -12.15
CA PHE A 476 -9.82 -9.95 -12.66
C PHE A 476 -9.22 -10.94 -13.67
N ILE A 477 -7.94 -10.76 -14.01
CA ILE A 477 -7.23 -11.64 -14.94
C ILE A 477 -6.36 -12.60 -14.13
N LYS A 478 -6.57 -13.90 -14.38
CA LYS A 478 -5.81 -14.96 -13.76
C LYS A 478 -5.00 -15.68 -14.83
N TYR A 479 -3.72 -15.83 -14.59
CA TYR A 479 -2.81 -16.52 -15.49
C TYR A 479 -2.58 -17.96 -15.04
N SER A 480 -2.54 -18.89 -15.98
CA SER A 480 -2.07 -20.25 -15.73
C SER A 480 -0.57 -20.24 -15.38
N THR A 481 -0.07 -21.37 -14.84
CA THR A 481 1.37 -21.51 -14.60
C THR A 481 2.18 -21.36 -15.90
N ALA A 482 1.67 -21.88 -17.02
CA ALA A 482 2.30 -21.75 -18.32
C ALA A 482 2.37 -20.28 -18.78
N ASP A 483 1.26 -19.53 -18.63
CA ASP A 483 1.22 -18.12 -18.97
C ASP A 483 2.20 -17.31 -18.12
N ASN A 484 2.22 -17.54 -16.80
CA ASN A 484 3.13 -16.88 -15.88
C ASN A 484 4.61 -17.14 -16.23
N ASN A 485 4.95 -18.34 -16.64
CA ASN A 485 6.32 -18.70 -17.06
C ASN A 485 6.72 -18.01 -18.37
N THR A 486 5.77 -17.78 -19.26
CA THR A 486 5.99 -17.07 -20.53
C THR A 486 6.09 -15.55 -20.31
N LEU A 487 5.21 -14.97 -19.50
CA LEU A 487 5.11 -13.52 -19.31
C LEU A 487 6.22 -12.93 -18.44
N LYS A 488 6.76 -13.71 -17.49
CA LYS A 488 7.81 -13.21 -16.57
C LYS A 488 9.03 -12.59 -17.27
N PRO A 489 9.66 -13.21 -18.25
CA PRO A 489 10.80 -12.62 -18.96
C PRO A 489 10.41 -11.35 -19.73
N GLU A 490 9.26 -11.38 -20.41
CA GLU A 490 8.80 -10.26 -21.25
C GLU A 490 8.33 -9.05 -20.45
N GLN A 491 7.89 -9.23 -19.20
CA GLN A 491 7.47 -8.15 -18.33
C GLN A 491 8.64 -7.43 -17.65
N HIS A 492 9.73 -8.13 -17.38
CA HIS A 492 10.90 -7.55 -16.70
C HIS A 492 11.77 -6.72 -17.66
N GLU A 493 11.97 -7.16 -18.88
CA GLU A 493 12.84 -6.46 -19.84
C GLU A 493 12.38 -5.04 -20.19
N PRO A 494 11.11 -4.78 -20.56
CA PRO A 494 10.67 -3.41 -20.90
C PRO A 494 10.68 -2.46 -19.70
N HIS A 495 10.39 -2.95 -18.49
CA HIS A 495 10.35 -2.12 -17.27
C HIS A 495 11.78 -1.71 -16.87
N GLU A 496 12.70 -2.66 -16.80
CA GLU A 496 14.13 -2.39 -16.52
C GLU A 496 14.75 -1.49 -17.59
N PHE A 497 14.38 -1.68 -18.86
CA PHE A 497 14.86 -0.85 -19.96
C PHE A 497 14.35 0.60 -19.83
N GLY A 498 13.09 0.82 -19.51
CA GLY A 498 12.52 2.15 -19.32
C GLY A 498 13.17 2.91 -18.16
N GLU A 499 13.35 2.27 -17.01
CA GLU A 499 13.99 2.89 -15.85
C GLU A 499 15.49 3.10 -16.06
N SER A 500 16.20 2.15 -16.65
CA SER A 500 17.63 2.28 -16.94
C SER A 500 17.94 3.36 -17.97
N GLN A 501 17.09 3.58 -18.95
CA GLN A 501 17.28 4.66 -19.95
C GLN A 501 17.18 6.05 -19.34
N ILE A 502 16.26 6.27 -18.38
CA ILE A 502 16.16 7.57 -17.72
C ILE A 502 17.39 7.83 -16.86
N CYS A 503 17.86 6.81 -16.13
CA CYS A 503 19.12 6.91 -15.38
C CYS A 503 20.32 7.13 -16.28
N ALA A 504 20.45 6.39 -17.38
CA ALA A 504 21.56 6.49 -18.33
C ALA A 504 21.59 7.83 -19.06
N MET A 505 20.46 8.35 -19.52
CA MET A 505 20.37 9.67 -20.16
C MET A 505 20.77 10.82 -19.25
N GLY A 506 20.65 10.64 -17.91
CA GLY A 506 21.14 11.60 -16.92
C GLY A 506 22.65 11.51 -16.68
N TYR A 507 23.25 10.33 -16.89
CA TYR A 507 24.67 10.08 -16.59
C TYR A 507 25.61 10.47 -17.75
N GLU A 508 25.22 10.21 -19.01
CA GLU A 508 26.06 10.51 -20.18
C GLU A 508 26.34 12.01 -20.42
N ARG A 509 25.57 12.92 -19.82
CA ARG A 509 25.76 14.36 -19.97
C ARG A 509 26.62 15.01 -18.89
N ARG A 510 27.13 14.25 -17.88
CA ARG A 510 28.01 14.77 -16.81
C ARG A 510 29.49 14.43 -16.99
N HIS A 511 29.84 13.76 -18.09
CA HIS A 511 31.19 13.50 -18.55
C HIS A 511 31.39 14.08 -19.95
#